data_9a010dadd2d65d2688a7a3d43eb99175
#
_entry.id   9a010dadd2d65d2688a7a3d43eb99175
#
_cell.length_a   1.000
_cell.length_b   1.000
_cell.length_c   1.000
_cell.angle_alpha   90.00
_cell.angle_beta   90.00
_cell.angle_gamma   90.00
#
_symmetry.space_group_name_H-M   'P 1'
#
loop_
_entity.id
_entity.type
_entity.pdbx_description
1 polymer ?
#
loop_
_entity_poly.entity_id
_entity_poly.type
_entity_poly.pdbx_seq_one_letter_code
_entity_poly.pdbx_strand_id
1 'polypeptide(L)'
;INNSTAINYLNVKNISKKNKLYEIDLFCELTGIEYSVSTRKIIAASGVHNLPGDYKKLSTKLKMSGGAHLVLKGDPLEIKNNGVFLPKTEDERVMFVLPWNGNTIVGTTDVEKFSGTKDNPHASKEEIDYLIRHVKKYFDIENIEYTSSWSGIRALIDDQNNSTKKIMRGHVIDKIDKNFIQIVGGKLTGFRLIAIEALRQLFNKRFELQDIEYQDQIINYQNYYNLPDLEHSIKHYCVATPVDYLLRRTNLSWFSEDNGRAVISEIERHTSFKDIEFDSFEYLKKEGLLKI
;
A
#
# COMPACT_ATOMS: atom_id res chain seq x y z
N ILE A 1 -8.11 7.23 -19.70
CA ILE A 1 -8.45 5.83 -19.96
C ILE A 1 -9.83 5.59 -19.35
N ASN A 2 -10.78 5.05 -20.13
CA ASN A 2 -12.13 4.66 -19.69
C ASN A 2 -13.03 5.77 -19.10
N ASN A 3 -12.81 7.05 -19.39
CA ASN A 3 -13.59 8.19 -18.90
C ASN A 3 -13.72 8.21 -17.35
N SER A 4 -12.70 7.75 -16.66
CA SER A 4 -12.63 7.74 -15.20
C SER A 4 -11.61 8.75 -14.71
N THR A 5 -11.90 9.39 -13.59
CA THR A 5 -10.98 10.30 -12.92
C THR A 5 -10.45 9.65 -11.66
N ALA A 6 -9.13 9.58 -11.50
CA ALA A 6 -8.46 9.19 -10.27
C ALA A 6 -7.91 10.44 -9.58
N ILE A 7 -8.23 10.60 -8.30
CA ILE A 7 -7.79 11.75 -7.50
C ILE A 7 -7.22 11.20 -6.18
N ASN A 8 -5.97 11.53 -5.89
CA ASN A 8 -5.32 11.23 -4.62
C ASN A 8 -5.40 12.44 -3.66
N TYR A 9 -4.99 12.24 -2.42
CA TYR A 9 -5.03 13.25 -1.34
C TYR A 9 -6.42 13.83 -1.04
N LEU A 10 -7.50 13.18 -1.47
CA LEU A 10 -8.86 13.53 -1.10
C LEU A 10 -9.37 12.57 -0.01
N ASN A 11 -9.51 13.10 1.20
CA ASN A 11 -10.08 12.38 2.33
C ASN A 11 -11.60 12.53 2.34
N VAL A 12 -12.32 11.43 2.44
CA VAL A 12 -13.77 11.42 2.60
C VAL A 12 -14.10 11.72 4.05
N LYS A 13 -14.62 12.91 4.34
CA LYS A 13 -14.98 13.34 5.70
C LYS A 13 -16.36 12.86 6.11
N ASN A 14 -17.30 12.89 5.18
CA ASN A 14 -18.68 12.53 5.46
C ASN A 14 -19.35 11.94 4.22
N ILE A 15 -20.34 11.09 4.43
CA ILE A 15 -21.25 10.60 3.42
C ILE A 15 -22.67 10.78 3.96
N SER A 16 -23.52 11.44 3.23
CA SER A 16 -24.93 11.59 3.58
C SER A 16 -25.82 11.22 2.40
N LYS A 17 -27.07 10.88 2.66
CA LYS A 17 -28.04 10.54 1.61
C LYS A 17 -29.12 11.58 1.56
N LYS A 18 -29.27 12.23 0.41
CA LYS A 18 -30.35 13.17 0.14
C LYS A 18 -31.16 12.69 -1.06
N ASN A 19 -32.40 12.37 -0.84
CA ASN A 19 -33.30 11.81 -1.87
C ASN A 19 -32.71 10.51 -2.48
N LYS A 20 -32.33 10.54 -3.77
CA LYS A 20 -31.79 9.39 -4.51
C LYS A 20 -30.26 9.47 -4.73
N LEU A 21 -29.63 10.53 -4.23
CA LEU A 21 -28.19 10.78 -4.37
C LEU A 21 -27.51 10.66 -3.01
N TYR A 22 -26.22 10.32 -3.06
CA TYR A 22 -25.31 10.48 -1.95
C TYR A 22 -24.53 11.76 -2.14
N GLU A 23 -24.40 12.54 -1.10
CA GLU A 23 -23.49 13.68 -1.00
C GLU A 23 -22.26 13.26 -0.22
N ILE A 24 -21.10 13.51 -0.77
CA ILE A 24 -19.82 13.11 -0.21
C ILE A 24 -19.00 14.38 0.01
N ASP A 25 -18.69 14.65 1.27
CA ASP A 25 -17.82 15.76 1.65
C ASP A 25 -16.37 15.28 1.64
N LEU A 26 -15.55 15.99 0.90
CA LEU A 26 -14.16 15.68 0.64
C LEU A 26 -13.27 16.79 1.18
N PHE A 27 -12.09 16.43 1.67
CA PHE A 27 -11.06 17.36 2.10
C PHE A 27 -9.76 17.04 1.38
N CYS A 28 -9.17 18.03 0.76
CA CYS A 28 -7.87 17.89 0.12
C CYS A 28 -6.75 18.10 1.15
N GLU A 29 -5.98 17.07 1.42
CA GLU A 29 -4.89 17.12 2.41
C GLU A 29 -3.71 18.00 1.95
N LEU A 30 -3.58 18.29 0.65
CA LEU A 30 -2.51 19.15 0.13
C LEU A 30 -2.86 20.63 0.18
N THR A 31 -4.14 20.98 -0.07
CA THR A 31 -4.55 22.39 -0.21
C THR A 31 -5.41 22.87 0.94
N GLY A 32 -5.87 21.99 1.81
CA GLY A 32 -6.82 22.33 2.87
C GLY A 32 -8.23 22.68 2.38
N ILE A 33 -8.52 22.50 1.08
CA ILE A 33 -9.80 22.89 0.48
C ILE A 33 -10.82 21.76 0.67
N GLU A 34 -12.03 22.13 1.01
CA GLU A 34 -13.17 21.23 1.08
C GLU A 34 -13.95 21.23 -0.24
N TYR A 35 -14.42 20.05 -0.62
CA TYR A 35 -15.24 19.84 -1.81
C TYR A 35 -16.47 19.01 -1.44
N SER A 36 -17.51 19.10 -2.22
CA SER A 36 -18.65 18.21 -2.14
C SER A 36 -18.99 17.66 -3.52
N VAL A 37 -19.28 16.37 -3.59
CA VAL A 37 -19.68 15.71 -4.83
C VAL A 37 -20.95 14.89 -4.60
N SER A 38 -21.80 14.82 -5.62
CA SER A 38 -23.01 14.02 -5.58
C SER A 38 -22.87 12.81 -6.50
N THR A 39 -23.31 11.65 -6.02
CA THR A 39 -23.29 10.42 -6.80
C THR A 39 -24.52 9.56 -6.59
N ARG A 40 -24.82 8.70 -7.55
CA ARG A 40 -25.92 7.73 -7.46
C ARG A 40 -25.50 6.42 -6.81
N LYS A 41 -24.23 6.07 -6.83
CA LYS A 41 -23.72 4.78 -6.37
C LYS A 41 -22.34 4.95 -5.74
N ILE A 42 -22.07 4.17 -4.71
CA ILE A 42 -20.79 4.16 -4.00
C ILE A 42 -20.28 2.72 -3.92
N ILE A 43 -18.99 2.57 -4.20
CA ILE A 43 -18.20 1.40 -3.83
C ILE A 43 -17.11 1.89 -2.88
N ALA A 44 -17.21 1.53 -1.61
CA ALA A 44 -16.18 1.81 -0.64
C ALA A 44 -15.18 0.66 -0.60
N ALA A 45 -13.92 0.94 -0.90
CA ALA A 45 -12.80 0.00 -0.84
C ALA A 45 -11.71 0.58 0.09
N SER A 46 -12.10 0.92 1.32
CA SER A 46 -11.31 1.71 2.27
C SER A 46 -10.23 0.91 3.03
N GLY A 47 -10.03 -0.38 2.68
CA GLY A 47 -9.00 -1.21 3.29
C GLY A 47 -9.18 -1.34 4.81
N VAL A 48 -8.20 -0.82 5.59
CA VAL A 48 -8.21 -0.86 7.06
C VAL A 48 -8.97 0.30 7.71
N HIS A 49 -9.47 1.23 6.90
CA HIS A 49 -10.15 2.43 7.40
C HIS A 49 -11.66 2.21 7.49
N ASN A 50 -12.25 2.81 8.51
CA ASN A 50 -13.69 2.80 8.67
C ASN A 50 -14.35 3.77 7.68
N LEU A 51 -15.62 3.51 7.38
CA LEU A 51 -16.44 4.47 6.66
C LEU A 51 -16.69 5.71 7.55
N PRO A 52 -16.77 6.91 6.98
CA PRO A 52 -17.07 8.12 7.73
C PRO A 52 -18.56 8.27 8.07
N GLY A 53 -18.86 9.20 8.98
CA GLY A 53 -20.23 9.61 9.29
C GLY A 53 -21.10 8.50 9.86
N ASP A 54 -22.36 8.49 9.48
CA ASP A 54 -23.38 7.53 9.93
C ASP A 54 -23.07 6.09 9.53
N TYR A 55 -22.23 5.92 8.53
CA TYR A 55 -21.82 4.62 8.01
C TYR A 55 -20.65 3.98 8.77
N LYS A 56 -20.15 4.63 9.82
CA LYS A 56 -19.03 4.15 10.65
C LYS A 56 -19.29 2.81 11.36
N LYS A 57 -20.55 2.50 11.63
CA LYS A 57 -20.95 1.32 12.43
C LYS A 57 -21.14 0.05 11.61
N LEU A 58 -20.86 0.11 10.31
CA LEU A 58 -21.20 -1.00 9.42
C LEU A 58 -20.14 -2.07 9.43
N SER A 59 -20.62 -3.17 9.72
CA SER A 59 -20.78 -4.46 9.22
C SER A 59 -19.67 -5.44 9.58
N THR A 60 -18.80 -5.78 8.70
CA THR A 60 -17.82 -6.84 8.91
C THR A 60 -16.71 -6.37 9.82
N LYS A 61 -16.54 -7.04 10.96
CA LYS A 61 -15.43 -6.73 11.86
C LYS A 61 -14.12 -7.06 11.16
N LEU A 62 -13.24 -6.07 11.13
CA LEU A 62 -11.88 -6.22 10.65
C LEU A 62 -10.95 -6.55 11.81
N LYS A 63 -10.15 -7.59 11.62
CA LYS A 63 -8.94 -7.82 12.41
C LYS A 63 -7.75 -7.31 11.59
N MET A 64 -6.93 -6.49 12.18
CA MET A 64 -5.72 -5.96 11.54
C MET A 64 -4.51 -6.76 11.96
N SER A 65 -3.58 -6.94 11.03
CA SER A 65 -2.29 -7.57 11.29
C SER A 65 -1.19 -6.80 10.56
N GLY A 66 -0.17 -6.38 11.29
CA GLY A 66 1.04 -5.78 10.74
C GLY A 66 1.95 -6.83 10.12
N GLY A 67 2.76 -6.41 9.15
CA GLY A 67 3.80 -7.24 8.58
C GLY A 67 4.94 -6.43 8.01
N ALA A 68 6.12 -6.64 8.58
CA ALA A 68 7.34 -5.91 8.25
C ALA A 68 8.22 -6.64 7.23
N HIS A 69 8.99 -5.86 6.50
CA HIS A 69 10.04 -6.33 5.59
C HIS A 69 11.32 -5.52 5.81
N LEU A 70 12.44 -6.14 5.48
CA LEU A 70 13.75 -5.50 5.42
C LEU A 70 14.30 -5.52 4.01
N VAL A 71 15.07 -4.50 3.66
CA VAL A 71 15.90 -4.46 2.47
C VAL A 71 17.37 -4.57 2.92
N LEU A 72 17.98 -5.69 2.64
CA LEU A 72 19.41 -5.89 2.85
C LEU A 72 20.18 -5.28 1.68
N LYS A 73 21.32 -4.64 1.97
CA LYS A 73 22.17 -4.03 0.96
C LYS A 73 22.78 -5.11 0.05
N GLY A 74 22.54 -5.02 -1.25
CA GLY A 74 23.08 -5.97 -2.21
C GLY A 74 22.50 -7.38 -2.05
N ASP A 75 23.35 -8.37 -2.30
CA ASP A 75 23.04 -9.79 -2.15
C ASP A 75 23.96 -10.47 -1.11
N PRO A 76 23.88 -10.11 0.18
CA PRO A 76 24.75 -10.67 1.21
C PRO A 76 24.49 -12.15 1.49
N LEU A 77 23.40 -12.69 0.96
CA LEU A 77 22.96 -14.07 1.17
C LEU A 77 23.28 -14.97 -0.04
N GLU A 78 23.93 -14.41 -1.07
CA GLU A 78 24.33 -15.09 -2.30
C GLU A 78 23.19 -15.83 -3.00
N ILE A 79 21.95 -15.32 -2.88
CA ILE A 79 20.77 -15.92 -3.51
C ILE A 79 20.73 -15.69 -5.02
N LYS A 80 21.51 -14.72 -5.53
CA LYS A 80 21.56 -14.32 -6.94
C LYS A 80 20.17 -13.92 -7.45
N ASN A 81 19.66 -14.61 -8.44
CA ASN A 81 18.32 -14.38 -9.02
C ASN A 81 17.26 -15.36 -8.50
N ASN A 82 17.53 -16.07 -7.41
CA ASN A 82 16.62 -17.07 -6.88
C ASN A 82 15.85 -16.52 -5.67
N GLY A 83 14.55 -16.72 -5.65
CA GLY A 83 13.76 -16.55 -4.44
C GLY A 83 13.96 -17.73 -3.52
N VAL A 84 14.24 -17.47 -2.24
CA VAL A 84 14.40 -18.48 -1.22
C VAL A 84 13.20 -18.46 -0.28
N PHE A 85 12.68 -19.65 -0.03
CA PHE A 85 11.58 -19.88 0.86
C PHE A 85 12.14 -20.49 2.16
N LEU A 86 11.96 -19.80 3.28
CA LEU A 86 12.31 -20.31 4.60
C LEU A 86 11.05 -20.98 5.20
N PRO A 87 11.04 -22.30 5.28
CA PRO A 87 9.79 -23.05 5.48
C PRO A 87 9.25 -22.97 6.91
N LYS A 88 10.11 -22.71 7.89
CA LYS A 88 9.72 -22.78 9.29
C LYS A 88 10.44 -21.75 10.15
N THR A 89 9.70 -20.70 10.53
CA THR A 89 10.09 -19.80 11.60
C THR A 89 9.77 -20.37 12.99
N GLU A 90 10.18 -19.71 14.05
CA GLU A 90 9.91 -20.13 15.45
C GLU A 90 8.40 -20.28 15.73
N ASP A 91 7.59 -19.48 15.06
CA ASP A 91 6.14 -19.44 15.17
C ASP A 91 5.42 -20.17 14.02
N GLU A 92 6.12 -21.09 13.36
CA GLU A 92 5.61 -21.96 12.28
C GLU A 92 5.12 -21.21 11.02
N ARG A 93 5.70 -20.06 10.75
CA ARG A 93 5.40 -19.27 9.56
C ARG A 93 6.44 -19.47 8.48
N VAL A 94 6.06 -18.98 7.33
CA VAL A 94 6.90 -18.92 6.15
C VAL A 94 7.48 -17.53 6.02
N MET A 95 8.75 -17.47 5.71
CA MET A 95 9.41 -16.23 5.36
C MET A 95 10.06 -16.34 3.97
N PHE A 96 10.07 -15.25 3.26
CA PHE A 96 10.67 -15.16 1.92
C PHE A 96 11.92 -14.30 1.96
N VAL A 97 12.89 -14.70 1.15
CA VAL A 97 14.10 -13.94 0.83
C VAL A 97 14.12 -13.81 -0.69
N LEU A 98 13.99 -12.58 -1.20
CA LEU A 98 13.79 -12.33 -2.62
C LEU A 98 14.81 -11.33 -3.14
N PRO A 99 15.41 -11.56 -4.31
CA PRO A 99 16.24 -10.56 -4.97
C PRO A 99 15.33 -9.46 -5.53
N TRP A 100 15.71 -8.21 -5.33
CA TRP A 100 14.95 -7.07 -5.83
C TRP A 100 15.85 -5.85 -6.03
N ASN A 101 15.96 -5.37 -7.27
CA ASN A 101 16.68 -4.15 -7.60
C ASN A 101 18.13 -4.10 -7.07
N GLY A 102 18.87 -5.15 -7.26
CA GLY A 102 20.23 -5.25 -6.77
C GLY A 102 20.38 -5.38 -5.25
N ASN A 103 19.26 -5.51 -4.55
CA ASN A 103 19.18 -5.73 -3.10
C ASN A 103 18.43 -7.03 -2.79
N THR A 104 18.35 -7.36 -1.52
CA THR A 104 17.63 -8.55 -1.05
C THR A 104 16.52 -8.13 -0.10
N ILE A 105 15.27 -8.49 -0.42
CA ILE A 105 14.12 -8.29 0.46
C ILE A 105 13.92 -9.50 1.34
N VAL A 106 13.72 -9.27 2.64
CA VAL A 106 13.41 -10.30 3.63
C VAL A 106 12.05 -10.00 4.28
N GLY A 107 11.19 -10.96 4.35
CA GLY A 107 9.89 -10.81 5.01
C GLY A 107 8.96 -12.02 4.83
N THR A 108 7.93 -12.04 5.56
CA THR A 108 7.30 -10.98 6.32
C THR A 108 7.06 -11.42 7.77
N THR A 109 6.94 -10.47 8.67
CA THR A 109 6.36 -10.70 10.01
C THR A 109 4.83 -10.75 9.95
N ASP A 110 4.20 -11.07 11.06
CA ASP A 110 2.76 -11.01 11.22
C ASP A 110 2.42 -10.77 12.69
N VAL A 111 2.11 -9.53 13.03
CA VAL A 111 1.87 -9.09 14.38
C VAL A 111 0.46 -8.52 14.55
N GLU A 112 -0.21 -8.87 15.65
CA GLU A 112 -1.54 -8.32 15.93
C GLU A 112 -1.48 -6.84 16.35
N LYS A 113 -0.40 -6.44 17.01
CA LYS A 113 -0.13 -5.04 17.38
C LYS A 113 1.01 -4.54 16.51
N PHE A 114 0.70 -3.67 15.58
CA PHE A 114 1.68 -3.04 14.70
C PHE A 114 2.12 -1.69 15.27
N SER A 115 3.31 -1.26 14.92
CA SER A 115 3.85 0.05 15.27
C SER A 115 3.41 1.12 14.27
N GLY A 116 3.26 2.36 14.75
CA GLY A 116 2.79 3.48 13.95
C GLY A 116 1.27 3.61 13.91
N THR A 117 0.79 4.30 12.90
CA THR A 117 -0.63 4.52 12.65
C THR A 117 -1.15 3.64 11.52
N LYS A 118 -2.46 3.65 11.27
CA LYS A 118 -3.04 2.95 10.11
C LYS A 118 -2.56 3.53 8.78
N ASP A 119 -2.31 4.83 8.76
CA ASP A 119 -1.85 5.54 7.56
C ASP A 119 -0.35 5.40 7.37
N ASN A 120 0.38 5.18 8.46
CA ASN A 120 1.82 5.06 8.47
C ASN A 120 2.30 3.97 9.44
N PRO A 121 2.15 2.70 9.08
CA PRO A 121 2.76 1.61 9.84
C PRO A 121 4.26 1.53 9.55
N HIS A 122 5.04 1.25 10.58
CA HIS A 122 6.48 1.03 10.45
C HIS A 122 6.90 -0.27 11.14
N ALA A 123 8.05 -0.82 10.72
CA ALA A 123 8.61 -2.00 11.34
C ALA A 123 9.12 -1.66 12.75
N SER A 124 8.71 -2.42 13.74
CA SER A 124 9.24 -2.29 15.08
C SER A 124 10.64 -2.90 15.16
N LYS A 125 11.39 -2.52 16.21
CA LYS A 125 12.72 -3.13 16.45
C LYS A 125 12.61 -4.65 16.64
N GLU A 126 11.59 -5.10 17.32
CA GLU A 126 11.32 -6.52 17.58
C GLU A 126 11.06 -7.29 16.27
N GLU A 127 10.34 -6.69 15.33
CA GLU A 127 10.11 -7.26 14.00
C GLU A 127 11.40 -7.32 13.18
N ILE A 128 12.20 -6.26 13.23
CA ILE A 128 13.52 -6.22 12.57
C ILE A 128 14.43 -7.31 13.14
N ASP A 129 14.55 -7.38 14.46
CA ASP A 129 15.38 -8.38 15.15
C ASP A 129 14.89 -9.81 14.85
N TYR A 130 13.57 -10.01 14.75
CA TYR A 130 12.95 -11.28 14.36
C TYR A 130 13.40 -11.69 12.95
N LEU A 131 13.31 -10.80 11.97
CA LEU A 131 13.68 -11.09 10.59
C LEU A 131 15.17 -11.39 10.48
N ILE A 132 16.02 -10.59 11.11
CA ILE A 132 17.49 -10.80 11.13
C ILE A 132 17.84 -12.15 11.77
N ARG A 133 17.25 -12.48 12.92
CA ARG A 133 17.50 -13.74 13.61
C ARG A 133 17.14 -14.97 12.76
N HIS A 134 16.03 -14.90 12.01
CA HIS A 134 15.65 -15.99 11.13
C HIS A 134 16.55 -16.11 9.90
N VAL A 135 17.00 -15.00 9.32
CA VAL A 135 17.99 -15.04 8.24
C VAL A 135 19.28 -15.70 8.73
N LYS A 136 19.82 -15.27 9.87
CA LYS A 136 21.03 -15.88 10.46
C LYS A 136 20.91 -17.37 10.76
N LYS A 137 19.70 -17.84 11.05
CA LYS A 137 19.44 -19.28 11.30
C LYS A 137 19.59 -20.15 10.05
N TYR A 138 19.28 -19.60 8.88
CA TYR A 138 19.28 -20.35 7.62
C TYR A 138 20.48 -20.04 6.73
N PHE A 139 21.14 -18.91 6.94
CA PHE A 139 22.32 -18.49 6.22
C PHE A 139 23.49 -18.28 7.20
N ASP A 140 24.63 -18.79 6.86
CA ASP A 140 25.84 -18.63 7.68
C ASP A 140 26.42 -17.22 7.52
N ILE A 141 25.78 -16.25 8.15
CA ILE A 141 26.14 -14.83 8.09
C ILE A 141 26.11 -14.20 9.49
N GLU A 142 27.19 -13.57 9.88
CA GLU A 142 27.29 -12.93 11.20
C GLU A 142 26.70 -11.53 11.22
N ASN A 143 27.03 -10.71 10.23
CA ASN A 143 26.63 -9.32 10.16
C ASN A 143 25.65 -9.10 9.00
N ILE A 144 24.51 -8.49 9.31
CA ILE A 144 23.48 -8.12 8.32
C ILE A 144 23.29 -6.61 8.39
N GLU A 145 23.63 -5.95 7.29
CA GLU A 145 23.31 -4.54 7.08
C GLU A 145 22.03 -4.42 6.26
N TYR A 146 21.14 -3.53 6.67
CA TYR A 146 19.95 -3.23 5.92
C TYR A 146 19.84 -1.73 5.62
N THR A 147 19.32 -1.39 4.45
CA THR A 147 19.18 -0.01 3.97
C THR A 147 17.87 0.60 4.42
N SER A 148 16.80 -0.20 4.45
CA SER A 148 15.48 0.26 4.80
C SER A 148 14.62 -0.86 5.39
N SER A 149 13.52 -0.46 6.01
CA SER A 149 12.45 -1.34 6.46
C SER A 149 11.10 -0.69 6.22
N TRP A 150 10.09 -1.49 5.98
CA TRP A 150 8.71 -1.01 5.94
C TRP A 150 7.77 -2.01 6.58
N SER A 151 6.59 -1.55 6.93
CA SER A 151 5.50 -2.40 7.36
C SER A 151 4.22 -2.07 6.60
N GLY A 152 3.33 -3.02 6.51
CA GLY A 152 1.99 -2.85 5.98
C GLY A 152 0.95 -3.48 6.90
N ILE A 153 -0.30 -3.02 6.82
CA ILE A 153 -1.40 -3.56 7.62
C ILE A 153 -2.32 -4.37 6.72
N ARG A 154 -2.55 -5.61 7.10
CA ARG A 154 -3.52 -6.49 6.44
C ARG A 154 -4.89 -6.28 7.04
N ALA A 155 -5.87 -6.04 6.19
CA ALA A 155 -7.29 -6.05 6.54
C ALA A 155 -7.80 -7.51 6.47
N LEU A 156 -7.95 -8.15 7.61
CA LEU A 156 -8.42 -9.53 7.72
C LEU A 156 -9.88 -9.53 8.17
N ILE A 157 -10.66 -10.49 7.70
CA ILE A 157 -12.05 -10.66 8.15
C ILE A 157 -12.04 -11.40 9.48
N ASP A 158 -12.61 -10.78 10.52
CA ASP A 158 -12.72 -11.41 11.84
C ASP A 158 -13.89 -12.42 11.86
N ASP A 159 -13.56 -13.70 11.89
CA ASP A 159 -14.54 -14.79 12.03
C ASP A 159 -14.89 -15.12 13.49
N GLN A 160 -14.52 -14.25 14.42
CA GLN A 160 -14.75 -14.32 15.87
C GLN A 160 -14.10 -15.50 16.62
N ASN A 161 -13.54 -16.49 15.93
CA ASN A 161 -13.09 -17.74 16.57
C ASN A 161 -11.63 -18.10 16.33
N ASN A 162 -10.89 -17.38 15.49
CA ASN A 162 -9.55 -17.80 15.08
C ASN A 162 -8.45 -16.78 15.36
N SER A 163 -7.26 -17.27 15.70
CA SER A 163 -6.04 -16.45 15.67
C SER A 163 -5.77 -15.92 14.26
N THR A 164 -5.00 -14.82 14.12
CA THR A 164 -4.63 -14.25 12.82
C THR A 164 -4.05 -15.27 11.84
N LYS A 165 -3.46 -16.34 12.35
CA LYS A 165 -2.90 -17.45 11.55
C LYS A 165 -3.95 -18.24 10.77
N LYS A 166 -5.20 -18.34 11.26
CA LYS A 166 -6.30 -19.14 10.67
C LYS A 166 -7.41 -18.29 10.05
N ILE A 167 -7.30 -16.96 10.13
CA ILE A 167 -8.33 -16.07 9.62
C ILE A 167 -8.43 -16.15 8.10
N MET A 168 -9.66 -16.19 7.62
CA MET A 168 -9.96 -16.29 6.19
C MET A 168 -9.42 -15.08 5.42
N ARG A 169 -8.48 -15.31 4.51
CA ARG A 169 -7.90 -14.29 3.62
C ARG A 169 -8.79 -14.04 2.39
N GLY A 170 -10.08 -14.22 2.55
CA GLY A 170 -11.10 -13.93 1.56
C GLY A 170 -11.46 -12.45 1.52
N HIS A 171 -12.49 -12.14 0.77
CA HIS A 171 -13.12 -10.82 0.77
C HIS A 171 -14.62 -10.98 1.05
N VAL A 172 -15.23 -9.92 1.53
CA VAL A 172 -16.68 -9.78 1.70
C VAL A 172 -17.12 -8.51 1.02
N ILE A 173 -18.27 -8.55 0.38
CA ILE A 173 -18.92 -7.37 -0.17
C ILE A 173 -20.19 -7.14 0.63
N ASP A 174 -20.10 -6.15 1.53
CA ASP A 174 -21.23 -5.77 2.37
C ASP A 174 -22.14 -4.80 1.66
N LYS A 175 -23.43 -5.09 1.65
CA LYS A 175 -24.43 -4.21 1.11
C LYS A 175 -24.90 -3.23 2.18
N ILE A 176 -24.36 -2.02 2.13
CA ILE A 176 -24.67 -0.94 3.05
C ILE A 176 -26.09 -0.38 2.78
N ASP A 177 -26.40 -0.19 1.49
CA ASP A 177 -27.66 0.29 0.99
C ASP A 177 -27.88 -0.27 -0.43
N LYS A 178 -29.04 -0.02 -1.04
CA LYS A 178 -29.35 -0.45 -2.41
C LYS A 178 -28.29 -0.05 -3.43
N ASN A 179 -27.69 1.13 -3.26
CA ASN A 179 -26.70 1.72 -4.17
C ASN A 179 -25.37 2.01 -3.49
N PHE A 180 -25.10 1.39 -2.35
CA PHE A 180 -23.87 1.56 -1.62
C PHE A 180 -23.37 0.20 -1.10
N ILE A 181 -22.19 -0.20 -1.53
CA ILE A 181 -21.53 -1.41 -1.08
C ILE A 181 -20.14 -1.10 -0.52
N GLN A 182 -19.66 -1.94 0.38
CA GLN A 182 -18.31 -1.89 0.92
C GLN A 182 -17.60 -3.21 0.61
N ILE A 183 -16.35 -3.12 0.16
CA ILE A 183 -15.45 -4.25 -0.03
C ILE A 183 -14.54 -4.33 1.20
N VAL A 184 -14.49 -5.49 1.83
CA VAL A 184 -13.73 -5.75 3.06
C VAL A 184 -12.81 -6.94 2.85
N GLY A 185 -11.54 -6.80 3.25
CA GLY A 185 -10.53 -7.85 3.07
C GLY A 185 -10.07 -8.02 1.63
N GLY A 186 -9.69 -9.25 1.28
CA GLY A 186 -9.21 -9.60 -0.05
C GLY A 186 -7.69 -9.50 -0.20
N LYS A 187 -7.20 -10.02 -1.33
CA LYS A 187 -5.79 -9.95 -1.73
C LYS A 187 -5.66 -9.12 -2.99
N LEU A 188 -4.57 -8.37 -3.11
CA LEU A 188 -4.28 -7.59 -4.31
C LEU A 188 -4.31 -8.45 -5.58
N THR A 189 -3.83 -9.69 -5.52
CA THR A 189 -3.84 -10.62 -6.66
C THR A 189 -5.23 -11.01 -7.15
N GLY A 190 -6.26 -10.85 -6.31
CA GLY A 190 -7.67 -11.12 -6.64
C GLY A 190 -8.47 -9.89 -7.06
N PHE A 191 -7.84 -8.72 -7.21
CA PHE A 191 -8.54 -7.44 -7.37
C PHE A 191 -9.55 -7.41 -8.53
N ARG A 192 -9.24 -8.03 -9.66
CA ARG A 192 -10.14 -8.07 -10.84
C ARG A 192 -11.43 -8.84 -10.56
N LEU A 193 -11.30 -10.02 -9.90
CA LEU A 193 -12.47 -10.83 -9.54
C LEU A 193 -13.33 -10.11 -8.50
N ILE A 194 -12.69 -9.50 -7.49
CA ILE A 194 -13.38 -8.71 -6.45
C ILE A 194 -14.13 -7.54 -7.09
N ALA A 195 -13.49 -6.81 -8.00
CA ALA A 195 -14.12 -5.68 -8.68
C ALA A 195 -15.35 -6.11 -9.50
N ILE A 196 -15.28 -7.22 -10.24
CA ILE A 196 -16.40 -7.74 -11.01
C ILE A 196 -17.55 -8.19 -10.10
N GLU A 197 -17.24 -8.85 -9.00
CA GLU A 197 -18.25 -9.26 -8.03
C GLU A 197 -18.95 -8.04 -7.42
N ALA A 198 -18.18 -7.02 -7.04
CA ALA A 198 -18.71 -5.76 -6.54
C ALA A 198 -19.64 -5.08 -7.56
N LEU A 199 -19.23 -5.03 -8.83
CA LEU A 199 -20.07 -4.46 -9.89
C LEU A 199 -21.36 -5.27 -10.12
N ARG A 200 -21.26 -6.60 -10.11
CA ARG A 200 -22.43 -7.48 -10.24
C ARG A 200 -23.45 -7.22 -9.13
N GLN A 201 -23.01 -7.12 -7.89
CA GLN A 201 -23.87 -6.85 -6.76
C GLN A 201 -24.48 -5.44 -6.80
N LEU A 202 -23.68 -4.41 -7.13
CA LEU A 202 -24.13 -3.02 -7.13
C LEU A 202 -25.09 -2.70 -8.28
N PHE A 203 -24.87 -3.30 -9.45
CA PHE A 203 -25.68 -3.01 -10.64
C PHE A 203 -26.74 -4.07 -10.94
N ASN A 204 -26.72 -5.18 -10.21
CA ASN A 204 -27.58 -6.35 -10.48
C ASN A 204 -27.53 -6.79 -11.96
N LYS A 205 -26.33 -6.82 -12.52
CA LYS A 205 -26.05 -7.19 -13.91
C LYS A 205 -24.89 -8.18 -13.96
N ARG A 206 -24.89 -9.02 -15.00
CA ARG A 206 -23.75 -9.88 -15.29
C ARG A 206 -22.64 -9.06 -15.93
N PHE A 207 -21.49 -9.05 -15.29
CA PHE A 207 -20.24 -8.52 -15.86
C PHE A 207 -19.30 -9.71 -16.06
N GLU A 208 -18.60 -9.73 -17.18
CA GLU A 208 -17.59 -10.74 -17.50
C GLU A 208 -16.21 -10.09 -17.52
N LEU A 209 -15.19 -10.88 -17.20
CA LEU A 209 -13.81 -10.48 -17.42
C LEU A 209 -13.61 -10.39 -18.93
N GLN A 210 -13.40 -9.21 -19.43
CA GLN A 210 -12.86 -9.06 -20.78
C GLN A 210 -11.36 -9.33 -20.72
N ASP A 211 -10.85 -10.04 -21.70
CA ASP A 211 -9.41 -10.10 -21.92
C ASP A 211 -8.95 -8.68 -22.23
N ILE A 212 -8.24 -8.10 -21.27
CA ILE A 212 -7.58 -6.82 -21.50
C ILE A 212 -6.33 -7.19 -22.29
N GLU A 213 -6.30 -6.83 -23.57
CA GLU A 213 -5.03 -6.65 -24.23
C GLU A 213 -4.28 -5.59 -23.42
N TYR A 214 -3.31 -6.05 -22.63
CA TYR A 214 -2.33 -5.15 -22.04
C TYR A 214 -1.60 -4.55 -23.25
N GLN A 215 -2.03 -3.37 -23.67
CA GLN A 215 -1.14 -2.54 -24.46
C GLN A 215 0.10 -2.35 -23.61
N ASP A 216 1.19 -2.92 -24.05
CA ASP A 216 2.49 -2.98 -23.41
C ASP A 216 3.10 -1.60 -23.18
N GLN A 217 2.44 -0.78 -22.42
CA GLN A 217 3.13 0.20 -21.61
C GLN A 217 3.53 -0.48 -20.29
N ILE A 218 4.23 -1.59 -20.42
CA ILE A 218 5.08 -2.08 -19.37
C ILE A 218 6.08 -0.96 -19.16
N ILE A 219 5.89 -0.21 -18.08
CA ILE A 219 6.97 0.60 -17.52
C ILE A 219 8.12 -0.37 -17.43
N ASN A 220 9.11 -0.17 -18.29
CA ASN A 220 10.24 -1.08 -18.37
C ASN A 220 11.08 -0.89 -17.13
N TYR A 221 10.72 -1.57 -16.05
CA TYR A 221 11.44 -1.56 -14.77
C TYR A 221 12.87 -2.11 -14.86
N GLN A 222 13.30 -2.55 -16.04
CA GLN A 222 14.65 -3.06 -16.24
C GLN A 222 15.75 -1.98 -16.20
N ASN A 223 15.38 -0.71 -16.26
CA ASN A 223 16.33 0.39 -16.15
C ASN A 223 16.03 1.24 -14.89
N TYR A 224 16.29 0.67 -13.71
CA TYR A 224 16.18 1.39 -12.44
C TYR A 224 17.11 2.62 -12.32
N TYR A 225 18.10 2.74 -13.18
CA TYR A 225 18.96 3.91 -13.27
C TYR A 225 18.40 5.02 -14.19
N ASN A 226 17.42 4.72 -15.03
CA ASN A 226 16.63 5.72 -15.71
C ASN A 226 15.34 5.88 -14.92
N LEU A 227 15.33 6.89 -14.03
CA LEU A 227 14.10 7.30 -13.34
C LEU A 227 12.99 7.45 -14.39
N PRO A 228 11.79 6.88 -14.17
CA PRO A 228 10.68 7.21 -15.04
C PRO A 228 10.59 8.73 -15.06
N ASP A 229 10.44 9.30 -16.25
CA ASP A 229 10.38 10.74 -16.46
C ASP A 229 9.43 11.37 -15.42
N LEU A 230 9.96 12.31 -14.65
CA LEU A 230 9.23 12.95 -13.57
C LEU A 230 7.99 13.68 -14.11
N GLU A 231 8.11 14.37 -15.25
CA GLU A 231 6.99 15.07 -15.89
C GLU A 231 5.89 14.08 -16.31
N HIS A 232 6.29 12.96 -16.88
CA HIS A 232 5.35 11.90 -17.24
C HIS A 232 4.65 11.33 -15.99
N SER A 233 5.38 11.13 -14.91
CA SER A 233 4.84 10.63 -13.65
C SER A 233 3.86 11.60 -13.00
N ILE A 234 4.14 12.90 -13.04
CA ILE A 234 3.22 13.94 -12.58
C ILE A 234 1.94 13.92 -13.40
N LYS A 235 2.07 13.89 -14.72
CA LYS A 235 0.93 13.97 -15.63
C LYS A 235 0.05 12.73 -15.65
N HIS A 236 0.63 11.54 -15.50
CA HIS A 236 -0.07 10.27 -15.76
C HIS A 236 -0.20 9.35 -14.55
N TYR A 237 0.61 9.54 -13.49
CA TYR A 237 0.66 8.63 -12.35
C TYR A 237 0.31 9.27 -11.01
N CYS A 238 -0.40 10.41 -11.05
CA CYS A 238 -0.87 11.11 -9.83
C CYS A 238 0.28 11.42 -8.85
N VAL A 239 1.44 11.83 -9.35
CA VAL A 239 2.52 12.34 -8.52
C VAL A 239 2.19 13.78 -8.16
N ALA A 240 1.86 14.03 -6.90
CA ALA A 240 1.51 15.35 -6.38
C ALA A 240 2.58 15.91 -5.44
N THR A 241 3.46 15.05 -4.93
CA THR A 241 4.57 15.43 -4.05
C THR A 241 5.85 14.70 -4.43
N PRO A 242 7.05 15.22 -4.07
CA PRO A 242 8.30 14.48 -4.24
C PRO A 242 8.28 13.09 -3.63
N VAL A 243 7.62 12.93 -2.49
CA VAL A 243 7.47 11.63 -1.82
C VAL A 243 6.67 10.62 -2.64
N ASP A 244 5.66 11.06 -3.39
CA ASP A 244 4.95 10.17 -4.31
C ASP A 244 5.91 9.56 -5.31
N TYR A 245 6.78 10.40 -5.88
CA TYR A 245 7.75 9.94 -6.86
C TYR A 245 8.77 8.98 -6.24
N LEU A 246 9.41 9.38 -5.15
CA LEU A 246 10.48 8.62 -4.50
C LEU A 246 10.00 7.31 -3.88
N LEU A 247 8.84 7.34 -3.23
CA LEU A 247 8.35 6.22 -2.43
C LEU A 247 7.38 5.32 -3.18
N ARG A 248 6.48 5.92 -3.99
CA ARG A 248 5.31 5.24 -4.55
C ARG A 248 5.41 4.96 -6.05
N ARG A 249 6.34 5.59 -6.76
CA ARG A 249 6.50 5.42 -8.22
C ARG A 249 7.85 4.87 -8.63
N THR A 250 8.93 5.25 -7.94
CA THR A 250 10.28 4.78 -8.24
C THR A 250 10.83 3.81 -7.20
N ASN A 251 10.27 3.80 -5.99
CA ASN A 251 10.78 3.04 -4.86
C ASN A 251 12.22 3.40 -4.43
N LEU A 252 12.75 4.54 -4.85
CA LEU A 252 14.11 4.97 -4.51
C LEU A 252 14.32 5.07 -3.00
N SER A 253 13.30 5.51 -2.24
CA SER A 253 13.39 5.58 -0.79
C SER A 253 13.60 4.22 -0.12
N TRP A 254 13.25 3.13 -0.79
CA TRP A 254 13.42 1.78 -0.24
C TRP A 254 14.73 1.13 -0.65
N PHE A 255 15.17 1.33 -1.89
CA PHE A 255 16.20 0.51 -2.51
C PHE A 255 17.50 1.26 -2.84
N SER A 256 17.52 2.60 -2.84
CA SER A 256 18.77 3.33 -3.00
C SER A 256 19.56 3.37 -1.69
N GLU A 257 20.88 3.43 -1.79
CA GLU A 257 21.77 3.47 -0.61
C GLU A 257 21.54 4.70 0.27
N ASP A 258 21.16 5.82 -0.35
CA ASP A 258 20.91 7.10 0.29
C ASP A 258 19.41 7.37 0.54
N ASN A 259 18.55 6.37 0.32
CA ASN A 259 17.09 6.50 0.41
C ASN A 259 16.50 7.58 -0.50
N GLY A 260 17.14 7.86 -1.62
CA GLY A 260 16.73 8.86 -2.60
C GLY A 260 17.14 10.31 -2.27
N ARG A 261 18.00 10.51 -1.26
CA ARG A 261 18.42 11.88 -0.85
C ARG A 261 19.08 12.66 -1.95
N ALA A 262 19.92 12.01 -2.77
CA ALA A 262 20.64 12.69 -3.85
C ALA A 262 19.71 13.37 -4.86
N VAL A 263 18.52 12.82 -5.08
CA VAL A 263 17.58 13.33 -6.07
C VAL A 263 16.45 14.19 -5.49
N ILE A 264 16.27 14.23 -4.17
CA ILE A 264 15.20 15.02 -3.52
C ILE A 264 15.28 16.49 -3.95
N SER A 265 16.44 17.12 -3.80
CA SER A 265 16.60 18.54 -4.11
C SER A 265 16.37 18.90 -5.59
N GLU A 266 16.58 17.96 -6.50
CA GLU A 266 16.27 18.13 -7.91
C GLU A 266 14.76 18.05 -8.13
N ILE A 267 14.11 17.07 -7.54
CA ILE A 267 12.65 16.88 -7.64
C ILE A 267 11.90 18.05 -7.03
N GLU A 268 12.29 18.53 -5.84
CA GLU A 268 11.64 19.66 -5.14
C GLU A 268 11.77 20.98 -5.92
N ARG A 269 12.81 21.13 -6.70
CA ARG A 269 12.96 22.31 -7.58
C ARG A 269 12.07 22.29 -8.81
N HIS A 270 11.44 21.16 -9.10
CA HIS A 270 10.51 21.07 -10.23
C HIS A 270 9.33 22.01 -10.04
N THR A 271 8.94 22.71 -11.10
CA THR A 271 7.92 23.78 -11.05
C THR A 271 6.58 23.31 -10.49
N SER A 272 6.20 22.05 -10.71
CA SER A 272 4.95 21.47 -10.23
C SER A 272 4.85 21.33 -8.71
N PHE A 273 5.96 21.45 -7.98
CA PHE A 273 5.98 21.32 -6.52
C PHE A 273 6.24 22.64 -5.79
N LYS A 274 6.47 23.74 -6.51
CA LYS A 274 6.84 25.03 -5.91
C LYS A 274 5.79 25.65 -4.99
N ASP A 275 4.52 25.31 -5.22
CA ASP A 275 3.40 25.87 -4.46
C ASP A 275 2.90 24.90 -3.37
N ILE A 276 3.61 23.78 -3.16
CA ILE A 276 3.28 22.79 -2.16
C ILE A 276 4.24 22.98 -0.99
N GLU A 277 3.75 23.52 0.13
CA GLU A 277 4.47 23.53 1.41
C GLU A 277 4.56 22.12 1.97
N PHE A 278 5.46 21.32 1.44
CA PHE A 278 5.67 19.96 1.86
C PHE A 278 7.16 19.69 2.03
N ASP A 279 7.58 19.50 3.29
CA ASP A 279 8.94 19.11 3.61
C ASP A 279 9.13 17.61 3.45
N SER A 280 9.70 17.21 2.33
CA SER A 280 9.95 15.81 2.01
C SER A 280 10.92 15.15 3.00
N PHE A 281 11.90 15.89 3.52
CA PHE A 281 12.86 15.37 4.49
C PHE A 281 12.21 15.13 5.85
N GLU A 282 11.47 16.09 6.36
CA GLU A 282 10.74 15.92 7.63
C GLU A 282 9.69 14.82 7.51
N TYR A 283 9.02 14.71 6.37
CA TYR A 283 8.09 13.60 6.12
C TYR A 283 8.82 12.25 6.18
N LEU A 284 9.88 12.06 5.39
CA LEU A 284 10.61 10.80 5.33
C LEU A 284 11.25 10.43 6.67
N LYS A 285 11.70 11.42 7.44
CA LYS A 285 12.22 11.27 8.80
C LYS A 285 11.13 10.85 9.77
N LYS A 286 9.98 11.55 9.77
CA LYS A 286 8.83 11.25 10.62
C LYS A 286 8.29 9.85 10.35
N GLU A 287 8.31 9.43 9.09
CA GLU A 287 7.88 8.12 8.66
C GLU A 287 8.91 7.00 8.94
N GLY A 288 10.06 7.34 9.57
CA GLY A 288 11.11 6.36 9.85
C GLY A 288 11.83 5.83 8.61
N LEU A 289 11.65 6.49 7.46
CA LEU A 289 12.22 6.10 6.17
C LEU A 289 13.63 6.64 5.97
N LEU A 290 14.02 7.65 6.74
CA LEU A 290 15.40 8.14 6.81
C LEU A 290 16.02 7.66 8.11
N LYS A 291 17.08 6.86 8.00
CA LYS A 291 18.02 6.66 9.12
C LYS A 291 18.86 7.92 9.26
N ILE A 292 18.84 8.53 10.43
CA ILE A 292 19.72 9.62 10.83
C ILE A 292 20.96 9.00 11.47
#